data_7a3e10cfadbe3a7786970502f0ed1179
#
_entry.id   7a3e10cfadbe3a7786970502f0ed1179
#
_cell.length_a   1.000
_cell.length_b   1.000
_cell.length_c   1.000
_cell.angle_alpha   90.00
_cell.angle_beta   90.00
_cell.angle_gamma   90.00
#
_symmetry.space_group_name_H-M   'P 1'
#
loop_
_entity.id
_entity.type
_entity.pdbx_description
1 polymer ?
#
loop_
_entity_poly.entity_id
_entity_poly.type
_entity_poly.pdbx_seq_one_letter_code
_entity_poly.pdbx_strand_id
1 'polypeptide(L)'
;MDYLIAFIGALLAGGVNTLSGNGSAITLTILMELLGLPAAVANGTNRVGVLANGIGGTYAFGRAGRFSGQDPAKQREMWQIIVICSLGALLGVYLSLIISNEAYKAIFRYLLIVMLVVVLVKPKRWLVVPGSKPPMSLWVSVPLFFLLGIYGGFIQMGMGVFFLAIMVLVARYEIIQANVVKGLVVTVYTLLAVAIFAWQDLIDWRIGGLMAAGQLIGGYLTARFAAHHPKAGLYAYRLLIVVIIGAILKAFWPFG
;
A
#
# COMPACT_ATOMS: atom_id res chain seq x y z
N MET A 1 26.89 -3.91 -5.80
CA MET A 1 25.93 -3.48 -6.85
C MET A 1 24.50 -3.66 -6.38
N ASP A 2 24.18 -4.73 -5.73
CA ASP A 2 22.81 -5.12 -5.29
C ASP A 2 22.16 -4.12 -4.34
N TYR A 3 22.91 -3.56 -3.39
CA TYR A 3 22.40 -2.52 -2.49
C TYR A 3 22.03 -1.21 -3.21
N LEU A 4 22.76 -0.84 -4.30
CA LEU A 4 22.42 0.32 -5.11
C LEU A 4 21.13 0.08 -5.90
N ILE A 5 20.99 -1.10 -6.49
CA ILE A 5 19.75 -1.54 -7.18
C ILE A 5 18.59 -1.57 -6.19
N ALA A 6 18.82 -2.10 -4.98
CA ALA A 6 17.85 -2.13 -3.92
C ALA A 6 17.39 -0.72 -3.50
N PHE A 7 18.29 0.22 -3.35
CA PHE A 7 17.97 1.62 -3.02
C PHE A 7 17.16 2.30 -4.13
N ILE A 8 17.61 2.20 -5.38
CA ILE A 8 16.89 2.77 -6.54
C ILE A 8 15.51 2.14 -6.67
N GLY A 9 15.44 0.81 -6.55
CA GLY A 9 14.17 0.09 -6.57
C GLY A 9 13.24 0.50 -5.43
N ALA A 10 13.78 0.73 -4.22
CA ALA A 10 13.02 1.23 -3.09
C ALA A 10 12.49 2.67 -3.31
N LEU A 11 13.29 3.54 -3.93
CA LEU A 11 12.89 4.90 -4.28
C LEU A 11 11.72 4.89 -5.28
N LEU A 12 11.83 4.09 -6.34
CA LEU A 12 10.75 3.90 -7.31
C LEU A 12 9.51 3.29 -6.67
N ALA A 13 9.70 2.25 -5.84
CA ALA A 13 8.63 1.60 -5.11
C ALA A 13 7.89 2.55 -4.18
N GLY A 14 8.60 3.47 -3.51
CA GLY A 14 8.02 4.52 -2.68
C GLY A 14 7.08 5.42 -3.47
N GLY A 15 7.50 5.87 -4.65
CA GLY A 15 6.67 6.66 -5.55
C GLY A 15 5.43 5.90 -6.03
N VAL A 16 5.63 4.67 -6.50
CA VAL A 16 4.56 3.77 -6.95
C VAL A 16 3.58 3.50 -5.80
N ASN A 17 4.08 3.21 -4.59
CA ASN A 17 3.25 2.90 -3.44
C ASN A 17 2.36 4.08 -3.02
N THR A 18 2.90 5.29 -3.11
CA THR A 18 2.17 6.52 -2.77
C THR A 18 0.98 6.75 -3.68
N LEU A 19 1.12 6.58 -5.00
CA LEU A 19 0.04 6.85 -5.96
C LEU A 19 -0.85 5.63 -6.25
N SER A 20 -0.24 4.45 -6.43
CA SER A 20 -0.96 3.26 -6.87
C SER A 20 -1.15 2.21 -5.77
N GLY A 21 -0.35 2.25 -4.71
CA GLY A 21 -0.48 1.32 -3.58
C GLY A 21 0.09 -0.09 -3.83
N ASN A 22 0.93 -0.27 -4.86
CA ASN A 22 1.54 -1.57 -5.19
C ASN A 22 3.08 -1.53 -5.24
N GLY A 23 3.71 -0.57 -4.57
CA GLY A 23 5.18 -0.47 -4.50
C GLY A 23 5.84 -1.69 -3.88
N SER A 24 5.16 -2.35 -2.94
CA SER A 24 5.67 -3.57 -2.29
C SER A 24 5.91 -4.73 -3.26
N ALA A 25 5.26 -4.75 -4.43
CA ALA A 25 5.57 -5.74 -5.47
C ALA A 25 7.03 -5.61 -5.95
N ILE A 26 7.51 -4.37 -6.12
CA ILE A 26 8.89 -4.10 -6.55
C ILE A 26 9.86 -4.50 -5.43
N THR A 27 9.61 -4.04 -4.21
CA THR A 27 10.53 -4.26 -3.09
C THR A 27 10.59 -5.72 -2.66
N LEU A 28 9.45 -6.43 -2.58
CA LEU A 28 9.44 -7.86 -2.25
C LEU A 28 10.17 -8.69 -3.31
N THR A 29 10.01 -8.34 -4.59
CA THR A 29 10.80 -8.97 -5.66
C THR A 29 12.30 -8.76 -5.45
N ILE A 30 12.74 -7.54 -5.15
CA ILE A 30 14.15 -7.25 -4.90
C ILE A 30 14.65 -8.04 -3.68
N LEU A 31 13.88 -8.05 -2.59
CA LEU A 31 14.27 -8.74 -1.37
C LEU A 31 14.36 -10.25 -1.53
N MET A 32 13.40 -10.87 -2.24
CA MET A 32 13.36 -12.32 -2.39
C MET A 32 14.20 -12.84 -3.57
N GLU A 33 14.14 -12.17 -4.73
CA GLU A 33 14.75 -12.70 -5.96
C GLU A 33 16.17 -12.16 -6.20
N LEU A 34 16.47 -10.93 -5.78
CA LEU A 34 17.79 -10.34 -5.96
C LEU A 34 18.69 -10.53 -4.73
N LEU A 35 18.13 -10.30 -3.52
CA LEU A 35 18.89 -10.39 -2.27
C LEU A 35 18.73 -11.76 -1.58
N GLY A 36 17.90 -12.66 -2.10
CA GLY A 36 17.76 -14.04 -1.63
C GLY A 36 17.17 -14.20 -0.23
N LEU A 37 16.45 -13.18 0.29
CA LEU A 37 15.87 -13.29 1.62
C LEU A 37 14.72 -14.31 1.66
N PRO A 38 14.61 -15.10 2.74
CA PRO A 38 13.42 -15.90 3.00
C PRO A 38 12.15 -15.05 2.99
N ALA A 39 11.03 -15.60 2.50
CA ALA A 39 9.79 -14.81 2.31
C ALA A 39 9.30 -14.12 3.59
N ALA A 40 9.40 -14.77 4.75
CA ALA A 40 9.02 -14.17 6.04
C ALA A 40 9.91 -12.97 6.39
N VAL A 41 11.25 -13.10 6.23
CA VAL A 41 12.21 -12.00 6.48
C VAL A 41 12.01 -10.88 5.45
N ALA A 42 11.80 -11.22 4.17
CA ALA A 42 11.52 -10.24 3.13
C ALA A 42 10.23 -9.46 3.43
N ASN A 43 9.16 -10.14 3.90
CA ASN A 43 7.92 -9.49 4.30
C ASN A 43 8.13 -8.51 5.47
N GLY A 44 8.81 -8.95 6.54
CA GLY A 44 9.13 -8.09 7.70
C GLY A 44 10.00 -6.90 7.31
N THR A 45 11.09 -7.14 6.57
CA THR A 45 12.03 -6.10 6.09
C THR A 45 11.35 -5.08 5.19
N ASN A 46 10.47 -5.53 4.28
CA ASN A 46 9.69 -4.63 3.43
C ASN A 46 8.79 -3.67 4.24
N ARG A 47 8.27 -4.12 5.40
CA ARG A 47 7.43 -3.28 6.28
C ARG A 47 8.14 -2.03 6.77
N VAL A 48 9.45 -2.11 7.03
CA VAL A 48 10.26 -0.95 7.44
C VAL A 48 10.25 0.12 6.34
N GLY A 49 10.43 -0.30 5.08
CA GLY A 49 10.34 0.61 3.94
C GLY A 49 8.95 1.21 3.74
N VAL A 50 7.90 0.37 3.85
CA VAL A 50 6.51 0.84 3.70
C VAL A 50 6.11 1.80 4.82
N LEU A 51 6.56 1.58 6.05
CA LEU A 51 6.36 2.50 7.17
C LEU A 51 7.00 3.86 6.89
N ALA A 52 8.25 3.87 6.45
CA ALA A 52 8.96 5.09 6.08
C ALA A 52 8.28 5.83 4.90
N ASN A 53 7.80 5.09 3.89
CA ASN A 53 7.00 5.64 2.80
C ASN A 53 5.71 6.30 3.31
N GLY A 54 4.99 5.63 4.20
CA GLY A 54 3.76 6.14 4.79
C GLY A 54 3.99 7.42 5.58
N ILE A 55 5.04 7.48 6.39
CA ILE A 55 5.43 8.67 7.15
C ILE A 55 5.77 9.82 6.19
N GLY A 56 6.63 9.59 5.19
CA GLY A 56 7.04 10.61 4.22
C GLY A 56 5.87 11.14 3.39
N GLY A 57 5.01 10.23 2.89
CA GLY A 57 3.82 10.58 2.13
C GLY A 57 2.79 11.36 2.95
N THR A 58 2.49 10.89 4.16
CA THR A 58 1.56 11.54 5.09
C THR A 58 2.06 12.93 5.49
N TYR A 59 3.34 13.08 5.79
CA TYR A 59 3.96 14.37 6.09
C TYR A 59 3.85 15.34 4.91
N ALA A 60 4.12 14.89 3.67
CA ALA A 60 4.01 15.71 2.48
C ALA A 60 2.57 16.19 2.23
N PHE A 61 1.59 15.29 2.35
CA PHE A 61 0.18 15.64 2.21
C PHE A 61 -0.28 16.59 3.34
N GLY A 62 0.20 16.40 4.57
CA GLY A 62 -0.08 17.29 5.70
C GLY A 62 0.42 18.70 5.45
N ARG A 63 1.67 18.85 5.01
CA ARG A 63 2.24 20.16 4.64
C ARG A 63 1.52 20.85 3.48
N ALA A 64 0.92 20.07 2.59
CA ALA A 64 0.09 20.60 1.51
C ALA A 64 -1.36 20.93 1.94
N GLY A 65 -1.67 20.90 3.23
CA GLY A 65 -2.99 21.22 3.78
C GLY A 65 -4.09 20.21 3.47
N ARG A 66 -3.74 19.00 3.01
CA ARG A 66 -4.73 17.99 2.61
C ARG A 66 -5.52 17.38 3.77
N PHE A 67 -5.12 17.63 5.01
CA PHE A 67 -5.84 17.27 6.24
C PHE A 67 -6.63 18.44 6.84
N SER A 68 -6.35 19.68 6.42
CA SER A 68 -6.98 20.89 6.96
C SER A 68 -8.37 21.07 6.37
N GLY A 69 -9.31 21.55 7.20
CA GLY A 69 -10.68 21.88 6.76
C GLY A 69 -11.54 20.67 6.40
N GLN A 70 -11.20 19.48 6.83
CA GLN A 70 -12.06 18.31 6.64
C GLN A 70 -13.29 18.38 7.53
N ASP A 71 -14.44 17.98 6.95
CA ASP A 71 -15.69 17.79 7.67
C ASP A 71 -15.45 16.84 8.87
N PRO A 72 -15.90 17.19 10.09
CA PRO A 72 -15.79 16.34 11.27
C PRO A 72 -16.30 14.90 11.05
N ALA A 73 -17.35 14.73 10.24
CA ALA A 73 -17.86 13.41 9.88
C ALA A 73 -16.84 12.58 9.08
N LYS A 74 -16.14 13.18 8.11
CA LYS A 74 -15.08 12.53 7.34
C LYS A 74 -13.85 12.21 8.20
N GLN A 75 -13.52 13.09 9.13
CA GLN A 75 -12.43 12.83 10.07
C GLN A 75 -12.76 11.63 10.99
N ARG A 76 -13.99 11.54 11.48
CA ARG A 76 -14.46 10.40 12.27
C ARG A 76 -14.41 9.10 11.45
N GLU A 77 -14.90 9.12 10.22
CA GLU A 77 -14.84 7.97 9.30
C GLU A 77 -13.40 7.51 9.07
N MET A 78 -12.47 8.44 8.85
CA MET A 78 -11.04 8.13 8.69
C MET A 78 -10.46 7.41 9.92
N TRP A 79 -10.74 7.89 11.13
CA TRP A 79 -10.31 7.22 12.36
C TRP A 79 -10.93 5.85 12.54
N GLN A 80 -12.19 5.68 12.20
CA GLN A 80 -12.85 4.37 12.22
C GLN A 80 -12.16 3.39 11.24
N ILE A 81 -11.86 3.83 10.03
CA ILE A 81 -11.13 3.02 9.04
C ILE A 81 -9.75 2.61 9.57
N ILE A 82 -9.00 3.55 10.18
CA ILE A 82 -7.68 3.28 10.77
C ILE A 82 -7.79 2.16 11.83
N VAL A 83 -8.71 2.29 12.78
CA VAL A 83 -8.89 1.32 13.86
C VAL A 83 -9.30 -0.05 13.31
N ILE A 84 -10.31 -0.09 12.44
CA ILE A 84 -10.83 -1.33 11.86
C ILE A 84 -9.76 -2.06 11.04
N CYS A 85 -9.05 -1.33 10.16
CA CYS A 85 -7.94 -1.90 9.38
C CYS A 85 -6.81 -2.39 10.28
N SER A 86 -6.48 -1.67 11.36
CA SER A 86 -5.41 -2.05 12.28
C SER A 86 -5.74 -3.34 13.02
N LEU A 87 -6.99 -3.51 13.49
CA LEU A 87 -7.45 -4.75 14.13
C LEU A 87 -7.39 -5.92 13.15
N GLY A 88 -7.86 -5.72 11.92
CA GLY A 88 -7.73 -6.73 10.87
C GLY A 88 -6.27 -7.05 10.56
N ALA A 89 -5.40 -6.04 10.50
CA ALA A 89 -3.99 -6.22 10.19
C ALA A 89 -3.24 -7.05 11.24
N LEU A 90 -3.57 -6.92 12.52
CA LEU A 90 -3.00 -7.77 13.57
C LEU A 90 -3.30 -9.26 13.30
N LEU A 91 -4.55 -9.58 12.94
CA LEU A 91 -4.90 -10.94 12.55
C LEU A 91 -4.17 -11.38 11.27
N GLY A 92 -4.06 -10.49 10.28
CA GLY A 92 -3.35 -10.76 9.04
C GLY A 92 -1.86 -11.03 9.24
N VAL A 93 -1.19 -10.26 10.11
CA VAL A 93 0.22 -10.48 10.49
C VAL A 93 0.35 -11.86 11.15
N TYR A 94 -0.51 -12.19 12.12
CA TYR A 94 -0.49 -13.51 12.74
C TYR A 94 -0.61 -14.64 11.71
N LEU A 95 -1.55 -14.54 10.77
CA LEU A 95 -1.70 -15.52 9.70
C LEU A 95 -0.45 -15.60 8.80
N SER A 96 0.24 -14.50 8.55
CA SER A 96 1.47 -14.48 7.76
C SER A 96 2.65 -15.17 8.42
N LEU A 97 2.63 -15.31 9.76
CA LEU A 97 3.68 -15.99 10.51
C LEU A 97 3.53 -17.51 10.52
N ILE A 98 2.33 -18.02 10.29
CA ILE A 98 2.02 -19.47 10.36
C ILE A 98 1.90 -20.14 8.98
N ILE A 99 1.88 -19.36 7.88
CA ILE A 99 1.73 -19.90 6.52
C ILE A 99 3.06 -20.38 5.94
N SER A 100 3.03 -21.44 5.10
CA SER A 100 4.23 -21.85 4.37
C SER A 100 4.62 -20.86 3.27
N ASN A 101 5.92 -20.84 2.92
CA ASN A 101 6.45 -19.98 1.86
C ASN A 101 5.78 -20.26 0.50
N GLU A 102 5.48 -21.52 0.20
CA GLU A 102 4.85 -21.96 -1.05
C GLU A 102 3.42 -21.44 -1.15
N ALA A 103 2.64 -21.59 -0.07
CA ALA A 103 1.27 -21.09 -0.01
C ALA A 103 1.24 -19.56 -0.09
N TYR A 104 2.18 -18.85 0.57
CA TYR A 104 2.31 -17.41 0.47
C TYR A 104 2.54 -16.95 -0.97
N LYS A 105 3.49 -17.57 -1.70
CA LYS A 105 3.79 -17.27 -3.11
C LYS A 105 2.61 -17.59 -4.03
N ALA A 106 1.90 -18.71 -3.79
CA ALA A 106 0.72 -19.07 -4.58
C ALA A 106 -0.41 -18.04 -4.42
N ILE A 107 -0.76 -17.70 -3.19
CA ILE A 107 -1.79 -16.68 -2.90
C ILE A 107 -1.42 -15.34 -3.57
N PHE A 108 -0.15 -14.94 -3.49
CA PHE A 108 0.33 -13.73 -4.13
C PHE A 108 0.05 -13.69 -5.63
N ARG A 109 0.35 -14.74 -6.38
CA ARG A 109 0.16 -14.80 -7.84
C ARG A 109 -1.31 -14.62 -8.23
N TYR A 110 -2.23 -15.31 -7.54
CA TYR A 110 -3.66 -15.19 -7.84
C TYR A 110 -4.21 -13.79 -7.50
N LEU A 111 -3.72 -13.19 -6.43
CA LEU A 111 -4.15 -11.84 -6.03
C LEU A 111 -3.76 -10.76 -7.03
N LEU A 112 -2.65 -10.92 -7.77
CA LEU A 112 -2.28 -10.00 -8.85
C LEU A 112 -3.35 -9.98 -9.95
N ILE A 113 -3.89 -11.15 -10.32
CA ILE A 113 -4.96 -11.24 -11.33
C ILE A 113 -6.23 -10.54 -10.82
N VAL A 114 -6.62 -10.82 -9.58
CA VAL A 114 -7.80 -10.17 -8.97
C VAL A 114 -7.62 -8.65 -8.93
N MET A 115 -6.43 -8.15 -8.60
CA MET A 115 -6.12 -6.72 -8.62
C MET A 115 -6.30 -6.10 -10.01
N LEU A 116 -5.83 -6.77 -11.06
CA LEU A 116 -6.00 -6.28 -12.43
C LEU A 116 -7.48 -6.16 -12.78
N VAL A 117 -8.27 -7.20 -12.49
CA VAL A 117 -9.71 -7.18 -12.73
C VAL A 117 -10.37 -6.01 -12.01
N VAL A 118 -10.06 -5.81 -10.73
CA VAL A 118 -10.62 -4.71 -9.91
C VAL A 118 -10.29 -3.34 -10.50
N VAL A 119 -9.07 -3.12 -10.95
CA VAL A 119 -8.65 -1.82 -11.52
C VAL A 119 -9.28 -1.56 -12.90
N LEU A 120 -9.49 -2.59 -13.69
CA LEU A 120 -10.13 -2.47 -15.01
C LEU A 120 -11.65 -2.34 -14.92
N VAL A 121 -12.26 -2.66 -13.78
CA VAL A 121 -13.70 -2.44 -13.57
C VAL A 121 -14.02 -0.95 -13.51
N LYS A 122 -14.94 -0.49 -14.35
CA LYS A 122 -15.47 0.88 -14.40
C LYS A 122 -14.38 1.96 -14.41
N PRO A 123 -13.46 1.96 -15.39
CA PRO A 123 -12.30 2.86 -15.41
C PRO A 123 -12.66 4.35 -15.34
N LYS A 124 -13.81 4.77 -15.88
CA LYS A 124 -14.27 6.16 -15.79
C LYS A 124 -14.54 6.62 -14.36
N ARG A 125 -14.94 5.73 -13.45
CA ARG A 125 -15.21 6.08 -12.04
C ARG A 125 -13.96 6.39 -11.22
N TRP A 126 -12.79 5.92 -11.63
CA TRP A 126 -11.52 6.21 -10.98
C TRP A 126 -11.09 7.68 -11.11
N LEU A 127 -11.62 8.39 -12.10
CA LEU A 127 -11.25 9.75 -12.45
C LEU A 127 -12.35 10.79 -12.16
N VAL A 128 -13.52 10.34 -11.71
CA VAL A 128 -14.62 11.25 -11.38
C VAL A 128 -14.36 11.89 -10.01
N VAL A 129 -14.49 13.21 -9.94
CA VAL A 129 -14.59 13.94 -8.67
C VAL A 129 -16.03 13.80 -8.18
N PRO A 130 -16.29 13.07 -7.10
CA PRO A 130 -17.64 12.88 -6.61
C PRO A 130 -18.17 14.16 -5.96
N GLY A 131 -19.46 14.43 -6.13
CA GLY A 131 -20.18 15.37 -5.26
C GLY A 131 -20.21 14.89 -3.80
N SER A 132 -20.61 15.76 -2.88
CA SER A 132 -20.74 15.42 -1.46
C SER A 132 -21.66 14.20 -1.26
N LYS A 133 -21.16 13.17 -0.61
CA LYS A 133 -21.92 11.99 -0.21
C LYS A 133 -21.82 11.77 1.28
N PRO A 134 -22.87 11.21 1.88
CA PRO A 134 -22.80 10.82 3.28
C PRO A 134 -21.71 9.75 3.50
N PRO A 135 -21.15 9.66 4.71
CA PRO A 135 -20.23 8.61 5.09
C PRO A 135 -20.79 7.21 4.81
N MET A 136 -19.91 6.26 4.56
CA MET A 136 -20.31 4.87 4.31
C MET A 136 -20.96 4.27 5.55
N SER A 137 -22.05 3.50 5.37
CA SER A 137 -22.69 2.80 6.48
C SER A 137 -21.70 1.89 7.20
N LEU A 138 -21.71 1.88 8.53
CA LEU A 138 -20.85 1.03 9.36
C LEU A 138 -21.02 -0.47 9.04
N TRP A 139 -22.23 -0.91 8.70
CA TRP A 139 -22.50 -2.29 8.30
C TRP A 139 -21.74 -2.72 7.03
N VAL A 140 -21.35 -1.78 6.19
CA VAL A 140 -20.57 -2.02 4.98
C VAL A 140 -19.10 -1.74 5.23
N SER A 141 -18.77 -0.62 5.89
CA SER A 141 -17.39 -0.21 6.09
C SER A 141 -16.62 -1.14 7.04
N VAL A 142 -17.27 -1.61 8.13
CA VAL A 142 -16.59 -2.48 9.10
C VAL A 142 -16.10 -3.78 8.46
N PRO A 143 -16.93 -4.63 7.83
CA PRO A 143 -16.44 -5.87 7.24
C PRO A 143 -15.44 -5.63 6.10
N LEU A 144 -15.65 -4.62 5.24
CA LEU A 144 -14.76 -4.35 4.13
C LEU A 144 -13.36 -3.93 4.60
N PHE A 145 -13.27 -2.98 5.52
CA PHE A 145 -11.97 -2.50 5.99
C PHE A 145 -11.30 -3.47 6.97
N PHE A 146 -12.05 -4.28 7.69
CA PHE A 146 -11.49 -5.34 8.50
C PHE A 146 -10.85 -6.43 7.64
N LEU A 147 -11.54 -6.93 6.62
CA LEU A 147 -10.99 -7.88 5.65
C LEU A 147 -9.80 -7.31 4.88
N LEU A 148 -9.88 -6.03 4.49
CA LEU A 148 -8.77 -5.31 3.88
C LEU A 148 -7.59 -5.18 4.84
N GLY A 149 -7.84 -4.98 6.12
CA GLY A 149 -6.83 -5.00 7.16
C GLY A 149 -6.14 -6.37 7.25
N ILE A 150 -6.91 -7.47 7.32
CA ILE A 150 -6.36 -8.83 7.31
C ILE A 150 -5.46 -9.01 6.10
N TYR A 151 -5.91 -8.64 4.92
CA TYR A 151 -5.13 -8.72 3.69
C TYR A 151 -3.83 -7.89 3.78
N GLY A 152 -3.91 -6.64 4.23
CA GLY A 152 -2.76 -5.74 4.38
C GLY A 152 -1.77 -6.23 5.45
N GLY A 153 -2.26 -6.79 6.54
CA GLY A 153 -1.44 -7.44 7.56
C GLY A 153 -0.74 -8.69 7.06
N PHE A 154 -1.43 -9.49 6.25
CA PHE A 154 -0.92 -10.76 5.73
C PHE A 154 0.16 -10.56 4.66
N ILE A 155 -0.15 -9.88 3.55
CA ILE A 155 0.75 -9.83 2.40
C ILE A 155 1.24 -8.42 2.05
N GLN A 156 0.61 -7.37 2.54
CA GLN A 156 0.92 -5.95 2.26
C GLN A 156 0.83 -5.56 0.77
N MET A 157 1.32 -6.40 -0.12
CA MET A 157 1.44 -6.14 -1.55
C MET A 157 0.06 -5.98 -2.19
N GLY A 158 -0.16 -4.88 -2.91
CA GLY A 158 -1.43 -4.59 -3.55
C GLY A 158 -2.56 -4.14 -2.62
N MET A 159 -2.34 -4.11 -1.31
CA MET A 159 -3.34 -3.62 -0.35
C MET A 159 -3.82 -2.22 -0.72
N GLY A 160 -2.90 -1.35 -1.12
CA GLY A 160 -3.24 0.00 -1.55
C GLY A 160 -4.15 0.05 -2.77
N VAL A 161 -4.05 -0.92 -3.70
CA VAL A 161 -4.94 -1.02 -4.87
C VAL A 161 -6.37 -1.31 -4.42
N PHE A 162 -6.55 -2.32 -3.56
CA PHE A 162 -7.89 -2.66 -3.04
C PHE A 162 -8.45 -1.54 -2.16
N PHE A 163 -7.59 -0.90 -1.35
CA PHE A 163 -7.99 0.26 -0.56
C PHE A 163 -8.51 1.39 -1.44
N LEU A 164 -7.76 1.76 -2.49
CA LEU A 164 -8.18 2.78 -3.44
C LEU A 164 -9.47 2.37 -4.17
N ALA A 165 -9.61 1.09 -4.54
CA ALA A 165 -10.83 0.60 -5.16
C ALA A 165 -12.06 0.79 -4.25
N ILE A 166 -11.97 0.43 -2.98
CA ILE A 166 -13.05 0.63 -2.01
C ILE A 166 -13.33 2.12 -1.83
N MET A 167 -12.30 2.93 -1.59
CA MET A 167 -12.47 4.36 -1.35
C MET A 167 -13.04 5.10 -2.55
N VAL A 168 -12.58 4.79 -3.77
CA VAL A 168 -13.00 5.51 -4.99
C VAL A 168 -14.32 4.95 -5.54
N LEU A 169 -14.45 3.62 -5.66
CA LEU A 169 -15.60 3.01 -6.35
C LEU A 169 -16.81 2.83 -5.44
N VAL A 170 -16.59 2.59 -4.14
CA VAL A 170 -17.67 2.35 -3.16
C VAL A 170 -17.92 3.59 -2.32
N ALA A 171 -16.90 4.09 -1.62
CA ALA A 171 -17.02 5.27 -0.74
C ALA A 171 -17.03 6.61 -1.52
N ARG A 172 -16.66 6.59 -2.80
CA ARG A 172 -16.66 7.74 -3.72
C ARG A 172 -15.79 8.91 -3.29
N TYR A 173 -14.64 8.62 -2.74
CA TYR A 173 -13.59 9.61 -2.54
C TYR A 173 -12.89 9.94 -3.85
N GLU A 174 -12.38 11.16 -3.97
CA GLU A 174 -11.40 11.50 -4.99
C GLU A 174 -10.12 10.68 -4.78
N ILE A 175 -9.48 10.24 -5.85
CA ILE A 175 -8.32 9.32 -5.79
C ILE A 175 -7.16 9.91 -4.97
N ILE A 176 -6.94 11.22 -5.00
CA ILE A 176 -5.88 11.86 -4.19
C ILE A 176 -6.27 11.86 -2.70
N GLN A 177 -7.52 12.18 -2.37
CA GLN A 177 -8.01 12.08 -0.99
C GLN A 177 -7.97 10.64 -0.48
N ALA A 178 -8.35 9.67 -1.31
CA ALA A 178 -8.23 8.25 -0.98
C ALA A 178 -6.76 7.85 -0.70
N ASN A 179 -5.79 8.41 -1.45
CA ASN A 179 -4.37 8.19 -1.19
C ASN A 179 -3.90 8.80 0.14
N VAL A 180 -4.42 9.96 0.52
CA VAL A 180 -4.15 10.58 1.82
C VAL A 180 -4.60 9.67 2.97
N VAL A 181 -5.85 9.22 2.93
CA VAL A 181 -6.41 8.30 3.95
C VAL A 181 -5.65 6.97 3.95
N LYS A 182 -5.37 6.40 2.77
CA LYS A 182 -4.56 5.19 2.62
C LYS A 182 -3.20 5.34 3.31
N GLY A 183 -2.52 6.47 3.08
CA GLY A 183 -1.21 6.74 3.67
C GLY A 183 -1.23 6.64 5.19
N LEU A 184 -2.22 7.28 5.84
CA LEU A 184 -2.41 7.21 7.29
C LEU A 184 -2.71 5.80 7.78
N VAL A 185 -3.69 5.14 7.17
CA VAL A 185 -4.10 3.77 7.54
C VAL A 185 -2.92 2.81 7.44
N VAL A 186 -2.19 2.85 6.29
CA VAL A 186 -1.02 2.00 6.06
C VAL A 186 0.09 2.29 7.07
N THR A 187 0.34 3.56 7.39
CA THR A 187 1.37 3.94 8.36
C THR A 187 1.07 3.34 9.74
N VAL A 188 -0.17 3.49 10.22
CA VAL A 188 -0.55 3.04 11.56
C VAL A 188 -0.46 1.52 11.69
N TYR A 189 -1.12 0.76 10.80
CA TYR A 189 -1.08 -0.70 10.94
C TYR A 189 0.30 -1.30 10.60
N THR A 190 1.07 -0.65 9.71
CA THR A 190 2.42 -1.12 9.40
C THR A 190 3.38 -0.89 10.57
N LEU A 191 3.19 0.17 11.36
CA LEU A 191 3.93 0.36 12.61
C LEU A 191 3.72 -0.83 13.57
N LEU A 192 2.46 -1.26 13.74
CA LEU A 192 2.13 -2.44 14.55
C LEU A 192 2.76 -3.72 13.95
N ALA A 193 2.70 -3.87 12.62
CA ALA A 193 3.30 -5.01 11.95
C ALA A 193 4.83 -5.03 12.13
N VAL A 194 5.53 -3.89 11.97
CA VAL A 194 6.98 -3.80 12.20
C VAL A 194 7.34 -4.22 13.63
N ALA A 195 6.57 -3.78 14.63
CA ALA A 195 6.81 -4.19 16.01
C ALA A 195 6.72 -5.73 16.20
N ILE A 196 5.71 -6.37 15.56
CA ILE A 196 5.54 -7.83 15.66
C ILE A 196 6.66 -8.57 14.91
N PHE A 197 7.00 -8.16 13.67
CA PHE A 197 8.08 -8.79 12.91
C PHE A 197 9.45 -8.58 13.55
N ALA A 198 9.68 -7.41 14.19
CA ALA A 198 10.88 -7.14 14.97
C ALA A 198 10.99 -8.06 16.19
N TRP A 199 9.87 -8.28 16.90
CA TRP A 199 9.82 -9.21 18.03
C TRP A 199 10.12 -10.66 17.65
N GLN A 200 9.83 -11.04 16.41
CA GLN A 200 10.06 -12.38 15.84
C GLN A 200 11.43 -12.53 15.16
N ASP A 201 12.31 -11.52 15.25
CA ASP A 201 13.61 -11.47 14.56
C ASP A 201 13.50 -11.67 13.01
N LEU A 202 12.37 -11.26 12.42
CA LEU A 202 12.07 -11.39 11.00
C LEU A 202 12.33 -10.09 10.20
N ILE A 203 13.25 -9.24 10.67
CA ILE A 203 13.65 -8.01 9.99
C ILE A 203 15.17 -7.97 9.81
N ASP A 204 15.63 -7.90 8.56
CA ASP A 204 17.00 -7.45 8.29
C ASP A 204 17.03 -5.92 8.37
N TRP A 205 17.52 -5.40 9.49
CA TRP A 205 17.55 -3.97 9.76
C TRP A 205 18.48 -3.19 8.84
N ARG A 206 19.55 -3.80 8.33
CA ARG A 206 20.49 -3.17 7.40
C ARG A 206 19.81 -2.92 6.04
N ILE A 207 19.20 -3.95 5.51
CA ILE A 207 18.44 -3.87 4.25
C ILE A 207 17.18 -3.03 4.46
N GLY A 208 16.48 -3.21 5.58
CA GLY A 208 15.29 -2.44 5.97
C GLY A 208 15.56 -0.94 6.06
N GLY A 209 16.68 -0.52 6.63
CA GLY A 209 17.11 0.88 6.67
C GLY A 209 17.35 1.47 5.28
N LEU A 210 18.00 0.71 4.39
CA LEU A 210 18.21 1.09 3.00
C LEU A 210 16.89 1.27 2.26
N MET A 211 15.98 0.29 2.41
CA MET A 211 14.63 0.35 1.84
C MET A 211 13.82 1.52 2.38
N ALA A 212 13.95 1.81 3.68
CA ALA A 212 13.28 2.93 4.34
C ALA A 212 13.72 4.27 3.75
N ALA A 213 15.03 4.48 3.59
CA ALA A 213 15.56 5.71 3.01
C ALA A 213 15.03 5.93 1.58
N GLY A 214 15.12 4.91 0.71
CA GLY A 214 14.61 5.00 -0.66
C GLY A 214 13.10 5.25 -0.71
N GLN A 215 12.31 4.46 0.02
CA GLN A 215 10.86 4.57 0.01
C GLN A 215 10.35 5.88 0.65
N LEU A 216 11.02 6.40 1.69
CA LEU A 216 10.69 7.69 2.29
C LEU A 216 10.88 8.83 1.28
N ILE A 217 12.03 8.88 0.62
CA ILE A 217 12.32 9.91 -0.38
C ILE A 217 11.33 9.80 -1.54
N GLY A 218 11.16 8.62 -2.12
CA GLY A 218 10.24 8.38 -3.23
C GLY A 218 8.79 8.72 -2.87
N GLY A 219 8.35 8.31 -1.68
CA GLY A 219 7.01 8.60 -1.17
C GLY A 219 6.77 10.09 -0.94
N TYR A 220 7.71 10.76 -0.28
CA TYR A 220 7.63 12.21 -0.03
C TYR A 220 7.56 13.03 -1.31
N LEU A 221 8.49 12.79 -2.25
CA LEU A 221 8.53 13.53 -3.52
C LEU A 221 7.26 13.32 -4.34
N THR A 222 6.79 12.09 -4.40
CA THR A 222 5.58 11.74 -5.15
C THR A 222 4.31 12.27 -4.49
N ALA A 223 4.20 12.24 -3.17
CA ALA A 223 3.09 12.84 -2.45
C ALA A 223 3.04 14.36 -2.63
N ARG A 224 4.19 15.02 -2.55
CA ARG A 224 4.32 16.47 -2.80
C ARG A 224 3.88 16.83 -4.22
N PHE A 225 4.32 16.07 -5.22
CA PHE A 225 3.87 16.24 -6.59
C PHE A 225 2.35 16.05 -6.70
N ALA A 226 1.82 14.95 -6.17
CA ALA A 226 0.41 14.62 -6.25
C ALA A 226 -0.50 15.65 -5.57
N ALA A 227 -0.03 16.27 -4.49
CA ALA A 227 -0.79 17.28 -3.76
C ALA A 227 -1.03 18.57 -4.56
N HIS A 228 -0.15 18.90 -5.51
CA HIS A 228 -0.17 20.18 -6.23
C HIS A 228 -0.46 20.05 -7.72
N HIS A 229 -0.32 18.85 -8.32
CA HIS A 229 -0.45 18.69 -9.76
C HIS A 229 -1.89 18.35 -10.17
N PRO A 230 -2.54 19.12 -11.06
CA PRO A 230 -3.96 18.94 -11.41
C PRO A 230 -4.28 17.61 -12.09
N LYS A 231 -3.30 16.99 -12.77
CA LYS A 231 -3.44 15.69 -13.42
C LYS A 231 -2.92 14.51 -12.59
N ALA A 232 -2.60 14.73 -11.30
CA ALA A 232 -2.03 13.68 -10.45
C ALA A 232 -2.94 12.45 -10.33
N GLY A 233 -4.26 12.63 -10.27
CA GLY A 233 -5.23 11.53 -10.26
C GLY A 233 -5.16 10.66 -11.51
N LEU A 234 -5.02 11.26 -12.70
CA LEU A 234 -4.85 10.53 -13.95
C LEU A 234 -3.53 9.74 -13.98
N TYR A 235 -2.44 10.34 -13.51
CA TYR A 235 -1.15 9.66 -13.43
C TYR A 235 -1.17 8.52 -12.40
N ALA A 236 -1.83 8.73 -11.25
CA ALA A 236 -2.03 7.68 -10.25
C ALA A 236 -2.74 6.47 -10.86
N TYR A 237 -3.86 6.69 -11.56
CA TYR A 237 -4.62 5.62 -12.21
C TYR A 237 -3.82 4.89 -13.29
N ARG A 238 -3.14 5.63 -14.19
CA ARG A 238 -2.31 5.03 -15.24
C ARG A 238 -1.16 4.21 -14.65
N LEU A 239 -0.47 4.75 -13.65
CA LEU A 239 0.61 4.06 -12.96
C LEU A 239 0.13 2.76 -12.31
N LEU A 240 -1.07 2.77 -11.72
CA LEU A 240 -1.71 1.61 -11.11
C LEU A 240 -1.86 0.47 -12.13
N ILE A 241 -2.38 0.75 -13.32
CA ILE A 241 -2.52 -0.24 -14.40
C ILE A 241 -1.15 -0.78 -14.85
N VAL A 242 -0.19 0.11 -15.14
CA VAL A 242 1.14 -0.29 -15.63
C VAL A 242 1.85 -1.19 -14.62
N VAL A 243 1.82 -0.84 -13.33
CA VAL A 243 2.49 -1.60 -12.28
C VAL A 243 1.85 -2.98 -12.10
N ILE A 244 0.51 -3.07 -12.14
CA ILE A 244 -0.18 -4.36 -12.00
C ILE A 244 0.10 -5.26 -13.22
N ILE A 245 0.04 -4.73 -14.43
CA ILE A 245 0.37 -5.51 -15.64
C ILE A 245 1.82 -6.00 -15.58
N GLY A 246 2.77 -5.12 -15.22
CA GLY A 246 4.18 -5.51 -15.08
C GLY A 246 4.39 -6.60 -14.02
N ALA A 247 3.70 -6.50 -12.88
CA ALA A 247 3.76 -7.51 -11.83
C ALA A 247 3.18 -8.88 -12.28
N ILE A 248 2.08 -8.87 -13.04
CA ILE A 248 1.50 -10.10 -13.60
C ILE A 248 2.44 -10.74 -14.61
N LEU A 249 2.96 -9.94 -15.57
CA LEU A 249 3.90 -10.45 -16.56
C LEU A 249 5.09 -11.13 -15.87
N LYS A 250 5.66 -10.53 -14.83
CA LYS A 250 6.75 -11.11 -14.07
C LYS A 250 6.34 -12.37 -13.29
N ALA A 251 5.19 -12.36 -12.63
CA ALA A 251 4.73 -13.49 -11.80
C ALA A 251 4.40 -14.76 -12.60
N PHE A 252 4.03 -14.61 -13.87
CA PHE A 252 3.66 -15.70 -14.78
C PHE A 252 4.66 -15.93 -15.92
N TRP A 253 5.76 -15.17 -15.93
CA TRP A 253 6.81 -15.34 -16.96
C TRP A 253 7.60 -16.63 -16.71
N PRO A 254 7.65 -17.55 -17.70
CA PRO A 254 8.22 -18.88 -17.48
C PRO A 254 9.77 -18.94 -17.44
N PHE A 255 10.45 -17.80 -17.66
CA PHE A 255 11.91 -17.70 -17.77
C PHE A 255 12.55 -16.81 -16.69
N GLY A 256 12.09 -16.91 -15.44
CA GLY A 256 12.70 -16.21 -14.30
C GLY A 256 13.19 -17.16 -13.25
#